data_5769b77527598668334827afd47095eb
#
_entry.id   5769b77527598668334827afd47095eb
#
_cell.length_a   1.000
_cell.length_b   1.000
_cell.length_c   1.000
_cell.angle_alpha   90.00
_cell.angle_beta   90.00
_cell.angle_gamma   90.00
#
_symmetry.space_group_name_H-M   'P 1'
#
loop_
_entity.id
_entity.type
_entity.pdbx_description
1 polymer ?
#
loop_
_entity_poly.entity_id
_entity_poly.type
_entity_poly.pdbx_seq_one_letter_code
_entity_poly.pdbx_strand_id
1 'polypeptide(L)'
;MKNFALIISLILFINSHAQIDNIAEKLGYEKDARLLIIHGDDIGVSHSVNIASFDGYKNNAINSGSAMIPSPWIKEVAEFHKENPNYDIGLHLTLTAEWKNYKWGGVSSSNQISSLLNEDYEFYDNTSDVNINANPEEVRRELQAQIDFSRQIGLNPTHIDTHMGALAVNKKLWRVYIEVGHKNKLVSMVTKSRALNLFDDNFPMPDYIVPVNDIYMLYPGADRTFLEAAFGEDLASTVIVQDIYKYVDWYELYSNKIKSLQPGLNVFLLHLGYDNEELKAVTIKQNQKVTFLM
;
A
#
# COMPACT_ATOMS: atom_id res chain seq x y z
N MET A 1 8.27 -4.51 -72.71
CA MET A 1 8.12 -3.49 -71.65
C MET A 1 7.57 -4.22 -70.45
N LYS A 2 8.43 -4.46 -69.46
CA LYS A 2 8.05 -5.24 -68.28
C LYS A 2 7.64 -4.25 -67.15
N ASN A 3 6.40 -4.35 -66.73
CA ASN A 3 5.90 -3.55 -65.57
C ASN A 3 6.45 -4.12 -64.27
N PHE A 4 7.26 -3.34 -63.57
CA PHE A 4 7.72 -3.62 -62.23
C PHE A 4 6.68 -3.07 -61.24
N ALA A 5 5.91 -3.94 -60.64
CA ALA A 5 5.03 -3.57 -59.56
C ALA A 5 5.80 -3.49 -58.24
N LEU A 6 5.95 -2.29 -57.72
CA LEU A 6 6.59 -2.01 -56.43
C LEU A 6 5.56 -2.33 -55.30
N ILE A 7 5.76 -3.47 -54.64
CA ILE A 7 5.01 -3.80 -53.46
C ILE A 7 5.66 -3.07 -52.26
N ILE A 8 5.05 -1.94 -51.86
CA ILE A 8 5.39 -1.25 -50.60
C ILE A 8 4.74 -2.05 -49.48
N SER A 9 5.57 -2.85 -48.80
CA SER A 9 5.15 -3.53 -47.56
C SER A 9 5.08 -2.50 -46.44
N LEU A 10 3.88 -2.07 -46.13
CA LEU A 10 3.58 -1.20 -44.99
C LEU A 10 3.71 -2.04 -43.73
N ILE A 11 4.89 -2.03 -43.10
CA ILE A 11 5.08 -2.62 -41.77
C ILE A 11 4.37 -1.69 -40.79
N LEU A 12 3.15 -2.03 -40.44
CA LEU A 12 2.46 -1.49 -39.28
C LEU A 12 3.21 -1.96 -38.02
N PHE A 13 4.07 -1.11 -37.49
CA PHE A 13 4.50 -1.23 -36.11
C PHE A 13 3.28 -1.06 -35.22
N ILE A 14 2.64 -2.15 -34.85
CA ILE A 14 1.72 -2.17 -33.75
C ILE A 14 2.57 -1.95 -32.50
N ASN A 15 2.63 -0.70 -32.03
CA ASN A 15 3.08 -0.40 -30.68
C ASN A 15 2.11 -1.09 -29.75
N SER A 16 2.41 -2.30 -29.33
CA SER A 16 1.76 -2.96 -28.22
C SER A 16 2.21 -2.29 -26.91
N HIS A 17 1.79 -1.03 -26.71
CA HIS A 17 1.68 -0.54 -25.36
C HIS A 17 0.64 -1.46 -24.72
N ALA A 18 1.04 -2.23 -23.70
CA ALA A 18 0.11 -3.05 -22.94
C ALA A 18 -1.04 -2.12 -22.50
N GLN A 19 -2.15 -2.21 -23.20
CA GLN A 19 -3.34 -1.46 -22.85
C GLN A 19 -3.79 -2.07 -21.54
N ILE A 20 -3.58 -1.34 -20.44
CA ILE A 20 -4.12 -1.75 -19.15
C ILE A 20 -5.64 -1.72 -19.35
N ASP A 21 -6.20 -2.91 -19.57
CA ASP A 21 -7.63 -3.08 -19.77
C ASP A 21 -8.41 -2.47 -18.61
N ASN A 22 -9.61 -2.01 -18.90
CA ASN A 22 -10.49 -1.48 -17.86
C ASN A 22 -10.80 -2.56 -16.84
N ILE A 23 -10.25 -2.42 -15.62
CA ILE A 23 -10.41 -3.41 -14.56
C ILE A 23 -11.89 -3.59 -14.16
N ALA A 24 -12.73 -2.56 -14.31
CA ALA A 24 -14.15 -2.67 -14.01
C ALA A 24 -14.84 -3.70 -14.95
N GLU A 25 -14.52 -3.66 -16.23
CA GLU A 25 -15.07 -4.65 -17.21
C GLU A 25 -14.56 -6.07 -16.90
N LYS A 26 -13.29 -6.22 -16.55
CA LYS A 26 -12.74 -7.54 -16.13
C LYS A 26 -13.40 -8.09 -14.87
N LEU A 27 -13.87 -7.22 -13.99
CA LEU A 27 -14.62 -7.58 -12.79
C LEU A 27 -16.12 -7.74 -13.05
N GLY A 28 -16.59 -7.59 -14.29
CA GLY A 28 -17.98 -7.77 -14.67
C GLY A 28 -18.88 -6.55 -14.46
N TYR A 29 -18.30 -5.37 -14.26
CA TYR A 29 -19.04 -4.11 -14.14
C TYR A 29 -19.05 -3.35 -15.46
N GLU A 30 -19.92 -2.33 -15.54
CA GLU A 30 -19.93 -1.43 -16.69
C GLU A 30 -18.60 -0.68 -16.82
N LYS A 31 -18.23 -0.33 -18.06
CA LYS A 31 -16.95 0.30 -18.37
C LYS A 31 -16.70 1.62 -17.62
N ASP A 32 -17.76 2.37 -17.37
CA ASP A 32 -17.72 3.65 -16.64
C ASP A 32 -17.99 3.52 -15.14
N ALA A 33 -18.13 2.29 -14.63
CA ALA A 33 -18.31 2.04 -13.21
C ALA A 33 -17.11 2.57 -12.38
N ARG A 34 -17.43 3.23 -11.27
CA ARG A 34 -16.48 3.75 -10.30
C ARG A 34 -16.46 2.81 -9.11
N LEU A 35 -15.47 1.95 -9.07
CA LEU A 35 -15.29 0.97 -8.00
C LEU A 35 -14.37 1.58 -6.94
N LEU A 36 -14.70 1.37 -5.68
CA LEU A 36 -13.94 1.90 -4.55
C LEU A 36 -13.63 0.80 -3.53
N ILE A 37 -12.35 0.66 -3.23
CA ILE A 37 -11.85 -0.06 -2.06
C ILE A 37 -11.56 0.99 -0.97
N ILE A 38 -12.14 0.82 0.21
CA ILE A 38 -11.78 1.58 1.40
C ILE A 38 -10.91 0.66 2.24
N HIS A 39 -9.61 0.94 2.26
CA HIS A 39 -8.56 0.05 2.72
C HIS A 39 -7.93 0.54 4.02
N GLY A 40 -7.90 -0.31 5.02
CA GLY A 40 -7.21 -0.04 6.29
C GLY A 40 -5.79 -0.63 6.29
N ASP A 41 -4.79 0.23 6.41
CA ASP A 41 -3.39 -0.18 6.53
C ASP A 41 -2.96 -0.40 7.99
N ASP A 42 -1.73 -0.90 8.17
CA ASP A 42 -1.03 -1.07 9.45
C ASP A 42 -1.72 -1.99 10.45
N ILE A 43 -2.68 -2.85 10.04
CA ILE A 43 -3.34 -3.78 10.94
C ILE A 43 -2.29 -4.74 11.54
N GLY A 44 -2.31 -4.92 12.84
CA GLY A 44 -1.31 -5.75 13.56
C GLY A 44 -0.23 -4.94 14.26
N VAL A 45 -0.09 -3.67 13.93
CA VAL A 45 0.99 -2.85 14.50
C VAL A 45 0.79 -2.58 15.98
N SER A 46 -0.43 -2.35 16.46
CA SER A 46 -0.78 -2.17 17.87
C SER A 46 -2.21 -2.63 18.16
N HIS A 47 -2.54 -2.86 19.43
CA HIS A 47 -3.91 -3.18 19.84
C HIS A 47 -4.90 -2.07 19.45
N SER A 48 -4.52 -0.82 19.64
CA SER A 48 -5.36 0.34 19.28
C SER A 48 -5.70 0.42 17.80
N VAL A 49 -4.75 0.06 16.93
CA VAL A 49 -4.98 -0.03 15.48
C VAL A 49 -5.85 -1.22 15.14
N ASN A 50 -5.61 -2.37 15.77
CA ASN A 50 -6.40 -3.57 15.54
C ASN A 50 -7.88 -3.36 15.86
N ILE A 51 -8.21 -2.91 17.08
CA ILE A 51 -9.61 -2.71 17.47
C ILE A 51 -10.32 -1.67 16.61
N ALA A 52 -9.64 -0.58 16.22
CA ALA A 52 -10.20 0.42 15.32
C ALA A 52 -10.48 -0.17 13.93
N SER A 53 -9.58 -1.00 13.40
CA SER A 53 -9.74 -1.67 12.11
C SER A 53 -10.85 -2.72 12.15
N PHE A 54 -10.93 -3.51 13.24
CA PHE A 54 -11.98 -4.50 13.43
C PHE A 54 -13.37 -3.85 13.53
N ASP A 55 -13.45 -2.72 14.21
CA ASP A 55 -14.70 -1.95 14.26
C ASP A 55 -14.99 -1.32 12.89
N GLY A 56 -13.98 -0.89 12.16
CA GLY A 56 -14.12 -0.45 10.77
C GLY A 56 -14.77 -1.51 9.88
N TYR A 57 -14.33 -2.76 9.96
CA TYR A 57 -14.94 -3.89 9.24
C TYR A 57 -16.38 -4.15 9.71
N LYS A 58 -16.59 -4.28 11.02
CA LYS A 58 -17.91 -4.60 11.59
C LYS A 58 -18.97 -3.55 11.24
N ASN A 59 -18.56 -2.31 11.10
CA ASN A 59 -19.45 -1.18 10.78
C ASN A 59 -19.47 -0.83 9.28
N ASN A 60 -18.84 -1.63 8.42
CA ASN A 60 -18.70 -1.39 6.98
C ASN A 60 -18.07 -0.03 6.63
N ALA A 61 -17.20 0.47 7.48
CA ALA A 61 -16.42 1.69 7.23
C ALA A 61 -15.20 1.40 6.35
N ILE A 62 -14.67 0.17 6.41
CA ILE A 62 -13.66 -0.36 5.48
C ILE A 62 -14.17 -1.67 4.89
N ASN A 63 -13.73 -2.00 3.67
CA ASN A 63 -14.07 -3.24 2.99
C ASN A 63 -12.86 -4.09 2.60
N SER A 64 -11.66 -3.60 2.88
CA SER A 64 -10.39 -4.28 2.71
C SER A 64 -9.38 -3.75 3.72
N GLY A 65 -8.31 -4.47 3.97
CA GLY A 65 -7.19 -3.99 4.77
C GLY A 65 -6.00 -4.91 4.66
N SER A 66 -4.85 -4.47 5.17
CA SER A 66 -3.61 -5.24 5.12
C SER A 66 -2.88 -5.28 6.45
N ALA A 67 -2.30 -6.44 6.76
CA ALA A 67 -1.70 -6.75 8.04
C ALA A 67 -0.18 -6.74 8.00
N MET A 68 0.46 -6.04 8.95
CA MET A 68 1.90 -5.97 9.15
C MET A 68 2.40 -7.22 9.89
N ILE A 69 2.91 -8.19 9.15
CA ILE A 69 3.29 -9.49 9.71
C ILE A 69 4.42 -9.44 10.75
N PRO A 70 5.48 -8.61 10.58
CA PRO A 70 6.54 -8.53 11.59
C PRO A 70 6.13 -7.84 12.89
N SER A 71 4.95 -7.22 12.91
CA SER A 71 4.52 -6.39 14.04
C SER A 71 4.06 -7.21 15.25
N PRO A 72 4.19 -6.67 16.47
CA PRO A 72 3.95 -7.41 17.72
C PRO A 72 2.51 -7.89 17.94
N TRP A 73 1.50 -7.21 17.36
CA TRP A 73 0.08 -7.51 17.58
C TRP A 73 -0.58 -8.34 16.48
N ILE A 74 0.22 -8.93 15.61
CA ILE A 74 -0.29 -9.70 14.45
C ILE A 74 -1.13 -10.94 14.86
N LYS A 75 -0.87 -11.53 16.00
CA LYS A 75 -1.64 -12.70 16.46
C LYS A 75 -3.11 -12.36 16.74
N GLU A 76 -3.38 -11.17 17.25
CA GLU A 76 -4.75 -10.69 17.46
C GLU A 76 -5.52 -10.55 16.13
N VAL A 77 -4.83 -10.15 15.06
CA VAL A 77 -5.40 -10.13 13.71
C VAL A 77 -5.76 -11.53 13.22
N ALA A 78 -4.89 -12.51 13.48
CA ALA A 78 -5.15 -13.89 13.11
C ALA A 78 -6.36 -14.49 13.87
N GLU A 79 -6.50 -14.18 15.16
CA GLU A 79 -7.67 -14.57 15.96
C GLU A 79 -8.96 -13.92 15.41
N PHE A 80 -8.93 -12.63 15.13
CA PHE A 80 -10.05 -11.92 14.53
C PHE A 80 -10.44 -12.51 13.16
N HIS A 81 -9.48 -12.77 12.28
CA HIS A 81 -9.74 -13.35 10.96
C HIS A 81 -10.33 -14.75 11.05
N LYS A 82 -9.88 -15.57 12.00
CA LYS A 82 -10.43 -16.91 12.23
C LYS A 82 -11.92 -16.87 12.58
N GLU A 83 -12.34 -15.89 13.37
CA GLU A 83 -13.74 -15.69 13.73
C GLU A 83 -14.56 -15.03 12.62
N ASN A 84 -13.89 -14.29 11.73
CA ASN A 84 -14.49 -13.47 10.70
C ASN A 84 -13.84 -13.71 9.31
N PRO A 85 -13.90 -14.92 8.75
CA PRO A 85 -13.13 -15.32 7.57
C PRO A 85 -13.59 -14.62 6.26
N ASN A 86 -14.69 -13.91 6.29
CA ASN A 86 -15.23 -13.21 5.13
C ASN A 86 -14.70 -11.78 4.96
N TYR A 87 -13.98 -11.24 5.95
CA TYR A 87 -13.33 -9.95 5.80
C TYR A 87 -12.06 -10.08 4.96
N ASP A 88 -11.92 -9.16 4.02
CA ASP A 88 -10.78 -9.11 3.10
C ASP A 88 -9.54 -8.56 3.81
N ILE A 89 -8.60 -9.43 4.15
CA ILE A 89 -7.34 -9.08 4.80
C ILE A 89 -6.18 -9.55 3.92
N GLY A 90 -5.38 -8.60 3.47
CA GLY A 90 -4.11 -8.81 2.77
C GLY A 90 -2.90 -8.71 3.69
N LEU A 91 -1.71 -8.58 3.09
CA LEU A 91 -0.45 -8.40 3.82
C LEU A 91 0.18 -7.06 3.47
N HIS A 92 0.42 -6.24 4.48
CA HIS A 92 1.19 -5.02 4.42
C HIS A 92 2.68 -5.37 4.54
N LEU A 93 3.29 -5.71 3.39
CA LEU A 93 4.68 -6.19 3.36
C LEU A 93 5.62 -5.12 3.87
N THR A 94 6.32 -5.42 4.94
CA THR A 94 6.98 -4.45 5.80
C THR A 94 8.49 -4.64 5.78
N LEU A 95 9.24 -3.55 5.50
CA LEU A 95 10.71 -3.48 5.52
C LEU A 95 11.21 -2.25 6.30
N THR A 96 10.31 -1.54 7.00
CA THR A 96 10.64 -0.36 7.80
C THR A 96 9.99 -0.44 9.17
N ALA A 97 10.59 0.23 10.16
CA ALA A 97 10.07 0.39 11.53
C ALA A 97 10.32 1.84 11.98
N GLU A 98 9.44 2.77 11.60
CA GLU A 98 9.67 4.21 11.64
C GLU A 98 9.49 4.85 13.01
N TRP A 99 8.92 4.15 14.00
CA TRP A 99 8.62 4.73 15.31
C TRP A 99 9.81 4.67 16.27
N LYS A 100 9.98 5.69 17.08
CA LYS A 100 11.18 5.88 17.89
C LYS A 100 11.42 4.79 18.94
N ASN A 101 10.38 4.43 19.68
CA ASN A 101 10.47 3.57 20.85
C ASN A 101 9.72 2.23 20.66
N TYR A 102 9.16 2.01 19.47
CA TYR A 102 8.40 0.83 19.16
C TYR A 102 8.85 0.28 17.81
N LYS A 103 9.72 -0.70 17.88
CA LYS A 103 10.47 -1.23 16.75
C LYS A 103 10.17 -2.72 16.54
N TRP A 104 10.45 -3.16 15.35
CA TRP A 104 10.40 -4.56 14.94
C TRP A 104 11.48 -4.87 13.91
N GLY A 105 11.89 -6.13 13.86
CA GLY A 105 12.78 -6.67 12.82
C GLY A 105 12.00 -7.55 11.85
N GLY A 106 12.75 -8.35 11.07
CA GLY A 106 12.15 -9.28 10.12
C GLY A 106 11.61 -10.56 10.76
N VAL A 107 10.79 -11.27 10.00
CA VAL A 107 10.36 -12.65 10.31
C VAL A 107 11.51 -13.63 10.09
N SER A 108 12.35 -13.38 9.08
CA SER A 108 13.56 -14.15 8.82
C SER A 108 14.63 -13.91 9.88
N SER A 109 15.53 -14.88 10.07
CA SER A 109 16.66 -14.70 10.98
C SER A 109 17.55 -13.53 10.53
N SER A 110 18.02 -12.71 11.47
CA SER A 110 18.76 -11.47 11.19
C SER A 110 20.02 -11.68 10.32
N ASN A 111 20.71 -12.80 10.48
CA ASN A 111 21.86 -13.15 9.65
C ASN A 111 21.52 -13.48 8.18
N GLN A 112 20.26 -13.69 7.85
CA GLN A 112 19.77 -13.97 6.50
C GLN A 112 19.24 -12.72 5.78
N ILE A 113 19.02 -11.63 6.52
CA ILE A 113 18.46 -10.37 6.03
C ILE A 113 19.22 -9.16 6.56
N SER A 114 20.53 -9.31 6.76
CA SER A 114 21.37 -8.29 7.40
C SER A 114 21.36 -6.94 6.69
N SER A 115 21.15 -6.93 5.37
CA SER A 115 21.06 -5.69 4.58
C SER A 115 19.74 -4.93 4.78
N LEU A 116 18.77 -5.51 5.48
CA LEU A 116 17.47 -4.90 5.78
C LEU A 116 17.42 -4.31 7.18
N LEU A 117 18.45 -4.54 7.99
CA LEU A 117 18.44 -4.24 9.42
C LEU A 117 19.53 -3.20 9.78
N ASN A 118 19.22 -2.40 10.80
CA ASN A 118 20.17 -1.51 11.44
C ASN A 118 21.10 -2.28 12.43
N GLU A 119 21.94 -1.57 13.17
CA GLU A 119 22.88 -2.16 14.13
C GLU A 119 22.19 -2.83 15.34
N ASP A 120 20.94 -2.46 15.62
CA ASP A 120 20.10 -3.03 16.69
C ASP A 120 19.26 -4.23 16.23
N TYR A 121 19.48 -4.71 14.99
CA TYR A 121 18.71 -5.81 14.36
C TYR A 121 17.23 -5.48 14.13
N GLU A 122 16.89 -4.21 14.01
CA GLU A 122 15.58 -3.70 13.66
C GLU A 122 15.54 -3.26 12.20
N PHE A 123 14.37 -3.23 11.58
CA PHE A 123 14.23 -2.59 10.27
C PHE A 123 14.60 -1.10 10.34
N TYR A 124 15.06 -0.56 9.21
CA TYR A 124 15.33 0.87 9.08
C TYR A 124 14.09 1.72 9.33
N ASP A 125 14.26 2.92 9.85
CA ASP A 125 13.14 3.84 10.13
C ASP A 125 12.62 4.57 8.89
N ASN A 126 13.27 4.43 7.74
CA ASN A 126 12.87 5.14 6.54
C ASN A 126 13.17 4.38 5.27
N THR A 127 12.48 4.74 4.21
CA THR A 127 12.60 4.11 2.89
C THR A 127 13.88 4.45 2.15
N SER A 128 14.56 5.54 2.52
CA SER A 128 15.84 5.94 1.90
C SER A 128 16.94 4.94 2.25
N ASP A 129 17.01 4.51 3.52
CA ASP A 129 17.98 3.52 3.96
C ASP A 129 17.68 2.14 3.37
N VAL A 130 16.40 1.77 3.25
CA VAL A 130 16.01 0.56 2.49
C VAL A 130 16.49 0.65 1.04
N ASN A 131 16.30 1.79 0.38
CA ASN A 131 16.74 1.97 -1.02
C ASN A 131 18.26 1.84 -1.21
N ILE A 132 19.03 2.30 -0.23
CA ILE A 132 20.50 2.30 -0.26
C ILE A 132 21.07 0.91 0.05
N ASN A 133 20.53 0.24 1.07
CA ASN A 133 21.16 -0.93 1.68
C ASN A 133 20.56 -2.26 1.25
N ALA A 134 19.25 -2.30 0.92
CA ALA A 134 18.55 -3.56 0.75
C ALA A 134 19.05 -4.41 -0.42
N ASN A 135 19.46 -5.64 -0.12
CA ASN A 135 19.78 -6.66 -1.10
C ASN A 135 18.47 -7.31 -1.61
N PRO A 136 18.22 -7.31 -2.93
CA PRO A 136 16.96 -7.87 -3.47
C PRO A 136 16.70 -9.34 -3.11
N GLU A 137 17.73 -10.16 -2.94
CA GLU A 137 17.54 -11.56 -2.55
C GLU A 137 17.21 -11.72 -1.06
N GLU A 138 17.71 -10.83 -0.21
CA GLU A 138 17.31 -10.77 1.20
C GLU A 138 15.88 -10.24 1.33
N VAL A 139 15.51 -9.23 0.53
CA VAL A 139 14.13 -8.77 0.42
C VAL A 139 13.21 -9.92 0.01
N ARG A 140 13.55 -10.65 -1.06
CA ARG A 140 12.76 -11.81 -1.51
C ARG A 140 12.55 -12.84 -0.41
N ARG A 141 13.58 -13.13 0.35
CA ARG A 141 13.53 -14.07 1.47
C ARG A 141 12.60 -13.58 2.56
N GLU A 142 12.73 -12.33 2.95
CA GLU A 142 11.90 -11.72 3.99
C GLU A 142 10.43 -11.65 3.58
N LEU A 143 10.12 -11.20 2.37
CA LEU A 143 8.74 -11.16 1.89
C LEU A 143 8.11 -12.56 1.85
N GLN A 144 8.87 -13.57 1.41
CA GLN A 144 8.37 -14.94 1.44
C GLN A 144 8.14 -15.42 2.88
N ALA A 145 9.04 -15.09 3.82
CA ALA A 145 8.88 -15.44 5.22
C ALA A 145 7.64 -14.79 5.86
N GLN A 146 7.36 -13.52 5.54
CA GLN A 146 6.14 -12.84 5.98
C GLN A 146 4.90 -13.55 5.46
N ILE A 147 4.86 -13.93 4.19
CA ILE A 147 3.73 -14.66 3.61
C ILE A 147 3.57 -16.04 4.26
N ASP A 148 4.66 -16.78 4.43
CA ASP A 148 4.62 -18.12 5.00
C ASP A 148 4.17 -18.09 6.47
N PHE A 149 4.69 -17.13 7.24
CA PHE A 149 4.29 -16.95 8.63
C PHE A 149 2.82 -16.52 8.78
N SER A 150 2.31 -15.64 7.90
CA SER A 150 0.90 -15.27 7.90
C SER A 150 -0.02 -16.50 7.80
N ARG A 151 0.32 -17.41 6.88
CA ARG A 151 -0.43 -18.67 6.69
C ARG A 151 -0.28 -19.60 7.89
N GLN A 152 0.91 -19.67 8.47
CA GLN A 152 1.18 -20.49 9.66
C GLN A 152 0.34 -20.05 10.87
N ILE A 153 0.10 -18.75 11.05
CA ILE A 153 -0.73 -18.23 12.13
C ILE A 153 -2.24 -18.24 11.81
N GLY A 154 -2.62 -18.70 10.63
CA GLY A 154 -4.02 -18.90 10.24
C GLY A 154 -4.64 -17.75 9.45
N LEU A 155 -3.86 -16.78 8.96
CA LEU A 155 -4.32 -15.82 7.98
C LEU A 155 -4.39 -16.47 6.59
N ASN A 156 -5.41 -16.09 5.82
CA ASN A 156 -5.54 -16.48 4.42
C ASN A 156 -5.53 -15.21 3.55
N PRO A 157 -4.35 -14.62 3.29
CA PRO A 157 -4.28 -13.34 2.62
C PRO A 157 -4.76 -13.41 1.18
N THR A 158 -5.44 -12.36 0.74
CA THR A 158 -6.00 -12.23 -0.61
C THR A 158 -5.10 -11.42 -1.53
N HIS A 159 -4.38 -10.45 -0.96
CA HIS A 159 -3.56 -9.48 -1.69
C HIS A 159 -2.32 -9.08 -0.86
N ILE A 160 -1.44 -8.34 -1.51
CA ILE A 160 -0.29 -7.72 -0.90
C ILE A 160 -0.20 -6.25 -1.31
N ASP A 161 0.33 -5.44 -0.42
CA ASP A 161 0.74 -4.07 -0.64
C ASP A 161 2.08 -3.77 0.07
N THR A 162 2.48 -2.53 0.27
CA THR A 162 3.82 -2.20 0.76
C THR A 162 3.81 -1.08 1.78
N HIS A 163 4.22 -1.39 3.02
CA HIS A 163 4.36 -0.42 4.10
C HIS A 163 5.30 0.71 3.71
N MET A 164 4.86 1.97 3.93
CA MET A 164 5.58 3.19 3.55
C MET A 164 6.02 3.26 2.08
N GLY A 165 5.53 2.36 1.22
CA GLY A 165 6.01 2.26 -0.17
C GLY A 165 7.45 1.75 -0.29
N ALA A 166 8.01 1.10 0.72
CA ALA A 166 9.41 0.67 0.79
C ALA A 166 9.83 -0.24 -0.37
N LEU A 167 8.91 -1.04 -0.89
CA LEU A 167 9.20 -1.92 -2.04
C LEU A 167 9.13 -1.18 -3.39
N ALA A 168 8.62 0.05 -3.41
CA ALA A 168 8.47 0.85 -4.62
C ALA A 168 9.56 1.93 -4.80
N VAL A 169 10.59 1.93 -3.96
CA VAL A 169 11.67 2.94 -3.98
C VAL A 169 12.59 2.80 -5.18
N ASN A 170 12.75 1.58 -5.72
CA ASN A 170 13.51 1.34 -6.94
C ASN A 170 12.98 0.12 -7.72
N LYS A 171 13.37 0.03 -9.00
CA LYS A 171 12.91 -1.04 -9.90
C LYS A 171 13.28 -2.46 -9.45
N LYS A 172 14.41 -2.65 -8.75
CA LYS A 172 14.85 -3.98 -8.31
C LYS A 172 13.93 -4.53 -7.22
N LEU A 173 13.64 -3.73 -6.19
CA LEU A 173 12.76 -4.12 -5.09
C LEU A 173 11.31 -4.28 -5.57
N TRP A 174 10.87 -3.38 -6.47
CA TRP A 174 9.55 -3.49 -7.07
C TRP A 174 9.37 -4.80 -7.85
N ARG A 175 10.38 -5.20 -8.62
CA ARG A 175 10.36 -6.50 -9.33
C ARG A 175 10.23 -7.66 -8.36
N VAL A 176 10.99 -7.65 -7.25
CA VAL A 176 10.89 -8.68 -6.19
C VAL A 176 9.46 -8.75 -5.63
N TYR A 177 8.86 -7.60 -5.32
CA TYR A 177 7.48 -7.51 -4.83
C TYR A 177 6.48 -8.21 -5.77
N ILE A 178 6.53 -7.88 -7.05
CA ILE A 178 5.64 -8.45 -8.06
C ILE A 178 5.88 -9.96 -8.24
N GLU A 179 7.15 -10.39 -8.32
CA GLU A 179 7.49 -11.80 -8.48
C GLU A 179 7.05 -12.65 -7.27
N VAL A 180 7.20 -12.12 -6.07
CA VAL A 180 6.75 -12.79 -4.84
C VAL A 180 5.23 -12.87 -4.79
N GLY A 181 4.51 -11.81 -5.14
CA GLY A 181 3.05 -11.83 -5.24
C GLY A 181 2.56 -12.89 -6.23
N HIS A 182 3.10 -12.86 -7.45
CA HIS A 182 2.76 -13.83 -8.50
C HIS A 182 3.03 -15.28 -8.07
N LYS A 183 4.23 -15.57 -7.54
CA LYS A 183 4.60 -16.90 -7.05
C LYS A 183 3.62 -17.43 -6.00
N ASN A 184 3.13 -16.56 -5.13
CA ASN A 184 2.22 -16.91 -4.04
C ASN A 184 0.74 -16.82 -4.40
N LYS A 185 0.41 -16.43 -5.65
CA LYS A 185 -0.95 -16.20 -6.15
C LYS A 185 -1.71 -15.14 -5.35
N LEU A 186 -1.00 -14.12 -4.91
CA LEU A 186 -1.54 -12.96 -4.19
C LEU A 186 -1.64 -11.78 -5.15
N VAL A 187 -2.77 -11.10 -5.11
CA VAL A 187 -2.95 -9.88 -5.91
C VAL A 187 -1.99 -8.80 -5.41
N SER A 188 -1.14 -8.29 -6.30
CA SER A 188 -0.26 -7.17 -5.97
C SER A 188 -0.98 -5.86 -6.26
N MET A 189 -1.18 -5.02 -5.23
CA MET A 189 -1.76 -3.71 -5.39
C MET A 189 -0.76 -2.74 -6.02
N VAL A 190 -1.11 -2.18 -7.18
CA VAL A 190 -0.24 -1.34 -8.00
C VAL A 190 -1.04 -0.20 -8.60
N THR A 191 -0.54 1.05 -8.56
CA THR A 191 -1.17 2.13 -9.33
C THR A 191 -0.91 1.97 -10.82
N LYS A 192 -1.86 2.42 -11.66
CA LYS A 192 -1.71 2.40 -13.12
C LYS A 192 -0.44 3.11 -13.58
N SER A 193 -0.13 4.26 -13.00
CA SER A 193 1.08 5.02 -13.34
C SER A 193 2.35 4.24 -13.06
N ARG A 194 2.41 3.49 -11.95
CA ARG A 194 3.56 2.63 -11.63
C ARG A 194 3.63 1.41 -12.52
N ALA A 195 2.49 0.77 -12.81
CA ALA A 195 2.43 -0.35 -13.73
C ALA A 195 3.01 0.02 -15.10
N LEU A 196 2.57 1.14 -15.69
CA LEU A 196 3.06 1.63 -16.99
C LEU A 196 4.58 1.91 -17.02
N ASN A 197 5.17 2.33 -15.90
CA ASN A 197 6.58 2.67 -15.82
C ASN A 197 7.50 1.48 -15.50
N LEU A 198 6.96 0.36 -15.05
CA LEU A 198 7.73 -0.78 -14.54
C LEU A 198 7.68 -2.00 -15.43
N PHE A 199 6.60 -2.17 -16.19
CA PHE A 199 6.46 -3.28 -17.11
C PHE A 199 6.94 -2.87 -18.49
N ASP A 200 7.90 -3.63 -19.01
CA ASP A 200 8.44 -3.52 -20.36
C ASP A 200 8.46 -4.91 -20.99
N ASP A 201 8.97 -5.02 -22.22
CA ASP A 201 9.05 -6.27 -22.96
C ASP A 201 9.90 -7.36 -22.24
N ASN A 202 10.79 -6.94 -21.34
CA ASN A 202 11.64 -7.84 -20.55
C ASN A 202 10.99 -8.26 -19.23
N PHE A 203 9.93 -7.59 -18.82
CA PHE A 203 9.17 -7.91 -17.63
C PHE A 203 7.68 -7.68 -17.89
N PRO A 204 7.00 -8.62 -18.57
CA PRO A 204 5.58 -8.51 -18.87
C PRO A 204 4.76 -8.53 -17.60
N MET A 205 3.61 -7.87 -17.64
CA MET A 205 2.70 -7.79 -16.51
C MET A 205 2.13 -9.19 -16.17
N PRO A 206 2.39 -9.72 -14.97
CA PRO A 206 1.86 -11.02 -14.57
C PRO A 206 0.36 -10.98 -14.23
N ASP A 207 -0.28 -12.16 -14.22
CA ASP A 207 -1.73 -12.30 -14.06
C ASP A 207 -2.30 -11.79 -12.72
N TYR A 208 -1.49 -11.74 -11.67
CA TYR A 208 -1.91 -11.33 -10.32
C TYR A 208 -1.67 -9.86 -10.01
N ILE A 209 -1.75 -8.99 -11.01
CA ILE A 209 -1.70 -7.55 -10.81
C ILE A 209 -3.08 -6.96 -11.06
N VAL A 210 -3.57 -6.23 -10.09
CA VAL A 210 -4.77 -5.40 -10.22
C VAL A 210 -4.36 -3.93 -10.16
N PRO A 211 -4.24 -3.27 -11.32
CA PRO A 211 -3.89 -1.86 -11.35
C PRO A 211 -5.07 -1.01 -10.91
N VAL A 212 -4.89 -0.30 -9.82
CA VAL A 212 -5.84 0.71 -9.35
C VAL A 212 -5.57 2.05 -10.03
N ASN A 213 -6.59 2.87 -10.21
CA ASN A 213 -6.44 4.20 -10.84
C ASN A 213 -5.46 5.05 -10.06
N ASP A 214 -5.70 5.17 -8.75
CA ASP A 214 -4.85 5.87 -7.80
C ASP A 214 -5.12 5.37 -6.39
N ILE A 215 -4.18 5.63 -5.47
CA ILE A 215 -4.32 5.39 -4.04
C ILE A 215 -4.42 6.76 -3.39
N TYR A 216 -5.58 7.07 -2.85
CA TYR A 216 -5.87 8.34 -2.20
C TYR A 216 -5.65 8.21 -0.71
N MET A 217 -4.66 8.93 -0.19
CA MET A 217 -4.48 9.15 1.24
C MET A 217 -4.94 10.56 1.56
N LEU A 218 -6.01 10.68 2.34
CA LEU A 218 -6.55 11.96 2.75
C LEU A 218 -5.92 12.38 4.08
N TYR A 219 -4.69 12.89 4.02
CA TYR A 219 -4.05 13.56 5.15
C TYR A 219 -4.22 15.07 5.02
N PRO A 220 -4.94 15.72 5.92
CA PRO A 220 -4.98 17.18 5.98
C PRO A 220 -3.64 17.74 6.45
N GLY A 221 -2.59 17.53 5.83
CA GLY A 221 -1.29 18.04 6.28
C GLY A 221 -0.09 17.44 5.56
N ALA A 222 -0.34 16.40 4.76
CA ALA A 222 0.71 15.80 3.93
C ALA A 222 0.90 16.52 2.60
N ASP A 223 -0.12 17.26 2.14
CA ASP A 223 -0.08 17.97 0.87
C ASP A 223 -0.23 19.48 1.09
N ARG A 224 0.84 20.22 0.85
CA ARG A 224 0.85 21.69 0.89
C ARG A 224 -0.24 22.28 -0.01
N THR A 225 -0.52 21.65 -1.14
CA THR A 225 -1.57 22.05 -2.09
C THR A 225 -2.97 21.99 -1.45
N PHE A 226 -3.20 20.97 -0.60
CA PHE A 226 -4.44 20.87 0.17
C PHE A 226 -4.53 22.00 1.21
N LEU A 227 -3.44 22.29 1.93
CA LEU A 227 -3.40 23.35 2.93
C LEU A 227 -3.64 24.72 2.29
N GLU A 228 -3.00 24.98 1.16
CA GLU A 228 -3.18 26.21 0.37
C GLU A 228 -4.60 26.36 -0.16
N ALA A 229 -5.22 25.26 -0.64
CA ALA A 229 -6.59 25.27 -1.11
C ALA A 229 -7.64 25.45 0.00
N ALA A 230 -7.37 24.86 1.17
CA ALA A 230 -8.30 24.92 2.32
C ALA A 230 -8.19 26.21 3.12
N PHE A 231 -7.00 26.80 3.22
CA PHE A 231 -6.70 27.89 4.16
C PHE A 231 -6.01 29.09 3.53
N GLY A 232 -5.62 29.03 2.24
CA GLY A 232 -4.82 30.06 1.56
C GLY A 232 -3.32 29.97 1.86
N GLU A 233 -2.49 30.50 0.95
CA GLU A 233 -1.02 30.40 1.01
C GLU A 233 -0.40 30.95 2.31
N ASP A 234 -0.94 32.03 2.84
CA ASP A 234 -0.41 32.70 4.05
C ASP A 234 -0.67 31.88 5.33
N LEU A 235 -1.85 31.25 5.45
CA LEU A 235 -2.16 30.41 6.59
C LEU A 235 -1.48 29.04 6.52
N ALA A 236 -1.35 28.45 5.33
CA ALA A 236 -0.70 27.14 5.12
C ALA A 236 0.76 27.13 5.60
N SER A 237 1.43 28.28 5.61
CA SER A 237 2.81 28.43 6.10
C SER A 237 2.95 28.49 7.63
N THR A 238 1.88 28.80 8.34
CA THR A 238 1.87 29.07 9.80
C THR A 238 1.09 28.02 10.60
N VAL A 239 0.28 27.19 9.94
CA VAL A 239 -0.56 26.20 10.63
C VAL A 239 0.24 24.96 11.01
N ILE A 240 0.31 24.66 12.30
CA ILE A 240 0.83 23.39 12.78
C ILE A 240 -0.17 22.31 12.39
N VAL A 241 0.29 21.30 11.64
CA VAL A 241 -0.52 20.19 11.07
C VAL A 241 -1.52 19.59 12.08
N GLN A 242 -1.17 19.51 13.36
CA GLN A 242 -2.03 18.99 14.43
C GLN A 242 -3.30 19.80 14.70
N ASP A 243 -3.32 21.08 14.38
CA ASP A 243 -4.49 21.95 14.62
C ASP A 243 -5.46 21.94 13.45
N ILE A 244 -5.03 21.53 12.27
CA ILE A 244 -5.86 21.47 11.06
C ILE A 244 -6.97 20.44 11.19
N TYR A 245 -6.68 19.29 11.81
CA TYR A 245 -7.65 18.21 11.99
C TYR A 245 -8.93 18.63 12.71
N LYS A 246 -8.85 19.64 13.58
CA LYS A 246 -10.00 20.16 14.31
C LYS A 246 -10.96 21.00 13.46
N TYR A 247 -10.47 21.49 12.31
CA TYR A 247 -11.23 22.43 11.45
C TYR A 247 -11.63 21.81 10.12
N VAL A 248 -11.26 20.55 9.84
CA VAL A 248 -11.62 19.88 8.60
C VAL A 248 -13.00 19.27 8.72
N ASP A 249 -13.91 19.64 7.84
CA ASP A 249 -15.13 18.87 7.61
C ASP A 249 -14.77 17.60 6.84
N TRP A 250 -14.53 16.53 7.59
CA TRP A 250 -14.18 15.22 7.05
C TRP A 250 -15.26 14.66 6.13
N TYR A 251 -16.52 14.88 6.47
CA TYR A 251 -17.63 14.43 5.64
C TYR A 251 -17.61 15.10 4.26
N GLU A 252 -17.42 16.42 4.25
CA GLU A 252 -17.31 17.17 3.00
C GLU A 252 -16.08 16.73 2.18
N LEU A 253 -14.91 16.59 2.83
CA LEU A 253 -13.66 16.16 2.19
C LEU A 253 -13.81 14.81 1.50
N TYR A 254 -14.27 13.78 2.25
CA TYR A 254 -14.48 12.44 1.68
C TYR A 254 -15.58 12.45 0.62
N SER A 255 -16.67 13.14 0.85
CA SER A 255 -17.79 13.22 -0.10
C SER A 255 -17.36 13.83 -1.43
N ASN A 256 -16.57 14.90 -1.39
CA ASN A 256 -16.06 15.55 -2.59
C ASN A 256 -15.07 14.63 -3.33
N LYS A 257 -14.20 13.92 -2.60
CA LYS A 257 -13.27 12.98 -3.21
C LYS A 257 -14.00 11.80 -3.86
N ILE A 258 -15.01 11.22 -3.21
CA ILE A 258 -15.82 10.13 -3.76
C ILE A 258 -16.53 10.59 -5.05
N LYS A 259 -17.10 11.80 -5.08
CA LYS A 259 -17.74 12.37 -6.27
C LYS A 259 -16.76 12.57 -7.44
N SER A 260 -15.47 12.80 -7.14
CA SER A 260 -14.43 13.05 -8.14
C SER A 260 -13.73 11.79 -8.65
N LEU A 261 -14.04 10.60 -8.13
CA LEU A 261 -13.42 9.34 -8.55
C LEU A 261 -13.56 9.12 -10.06
N GLN A 262 -12.54 8.58 -10.67
CA GLN A 262 -12.54 8.23 -12.09
C GLN A 262 -13.12 6.82 -12.29
N PRO A 263 -13.71 6.53 -13.47
CA PRO A 263 -14.09 5.18 -13.83
C PRO A 263 -12.94 4.18 -13.68
N GLY A 264 -13.25 2.98 -13.19
CA GLY A 264 -12.29 1.93 -12.87
C GLY A 264 -12.16 1.71 -11.36
N LEU A 265 -11.10 1.05 -10.92
CA LEU A 265 -10.86 0.70 -9.52
C LEU A 265 -10.04 1.80 -8.83
N ASN A 266 -10.55 2.30 -7.73
CA ASN A 266 -9.95 3.34 -6.89
C ASN A 266 -9.75 2.80 -5.47
N VAL A 267 -8.75 3.29 -4.76
CA VAL A 267 -8.47 2.92 -3.37
C VAL A 267 -8.41 4.16 -2.49
N PHE A 268 -9.15 4.17 -1.39
CA PHE A 268 -8.90 5.05 -0.25
C PHE A 268 -8.13 4.29 0.81
N LEU A 269 -6.96 4.79 1.14
CA LEU A 269 -6.09 4.21 2.14
C LEU A 269 -6.24 4.97 3.45
N LEU A 270 -6.53 4.24 4.51
CA LEU A 270 -6.79 4.76 5.85
C LEU A 270 -5.85 4.10 6.85
N HIS A 271 -5.35 4.89 7.80
CA HIS A 271 -4.66 4.37 8.99
C HIS A 271 -5.59 4.56 10.19
N LEU A 272 -6.27 3.50 10.58
CA LEU A 272 -7.23 3.51 11.67
C LEU A 272 -6.53 3.31 13.02
N GLY A 273 -6.99 4.00 14.04
CA GLY A 273 -6.46 3.84 15.40
C GLY A 273 -7.28 4.63 16.42
N TYR A 274 -7.54 4.02 17.56
CA TYR A 274 -8.16 4.76 18.67
C TYR A 274 -7.15 5.67 19.37
N ASP A 275 -7.49 6.93 19.55
CA ASP A 275 -6.67 7.91 20.30
C ASP A 275 -6.66 7.59 21.79
N ASN A 276 -5.82 6.65 22.17
CA ASN A 276 -5.61 6.23 23.54
C ASN A 276 -4.13 6.30 23.93
N GLU A 277 -3.81 5.97 25.19
CA GLU A 277 -2.44 6.08 25.72
C GLU A 277 -1.47 5.11 25.04
N GLU A 278 -1.94 3.95 24.57
CA GLU A 278 -1.10 3.03 23.81
C GLU A 278 -0.67 3.66 22.47
N LEU A 279 -1.64 4.14 21.68
CA LEU A 279 -1.34 4.71 20.37
C LEU A 279 -0.43 5.93 20.49
N LYS A 280 -0.67 6.80 21.49
CA LYS A 280 0.20 7.96 21.79
C LYS A 280 1.62 7.53 22.14
N ALA A 281 1.77 6.44 22.89
CA ALA A 281 3.08 5.95 23.33
C ALA A 281 3.88 5.33 22.18
N VAL A 282 3.25 4.56 21.30
CA VAL A 282 3.94 3.83 20.21
C VAL A 282 4.23 4.70 19.00
N THR A 283 3.40 5.71 18.70
CA THR A 283 3.51 6.54 17.49
C THR A 283 4.46 7.73 17.60
N ILE A 284 5.37 7.74 18.57
CA ILE A 284 6.35 8.81 18.70
C ILE A 284 7.39 8.67 17.60
N LYS A 285 7.42 9.62 16.66
CA LYS A 285 8.53 9.80 15.71
C LYS A 285 9.61 10.71 16.32
N GLN A 286 10.84 10.57 15.84
CA GLN A 286 11.98 11.36 16.38
C GLN A 286 11.73 12.87 16.33
N ASN A 287 10.87 13.36 15.43
CA ASN A 287 10.58 14.80 15.28
C ASN A 287 9.11 15.13 14.96
N GLN A 288 8.18 14.18 14.96
CA GLN A 288 6.77 14.44 14.62
C GLN A 288 5.84 13.44 15.31
N LYS A 289 4.68 13.88 15.76
CA LYS A 289 3.57 12.99 16.13
C LYS A 289 2.91 12.45 14.86
N VAL A 290 2.73 11.15 14.75
CA VAL A 290 1.88 10.54 13.72
C VAL A 290 0.44 10.72 14.15
N THR A 291 -0.42 11.14 13.22
CA THR A 291 -1.85 11.25 13.49
C THR A 291 -2.57 10.12 12.75
N PHE A 292 -3.24 9.26 13.50
CA PHE A 292 -4.18 8.29 12.96
C PHE A 292 -5.56 8.95 12.83
N LEU A 293 -6.34 8.51 11.86
CA LEU A 293 -7.75 8.90 11.74
C LEU A 293 -8.54 8.12 12.79
N MET A 294 -9.21 8.85 13.67
CA MET A 294 -10.14 8.30 14.66
C MET A 294 -11.49 8.01 14.01
#